data_431275f9aaaa9738d2d0ebd5b89e8ba6
#
_entry.id   431275f9aaaa9738d2d0ebd5b89e8ba6
#
_cell.length_a   1.000
_cell.length_b   1.000
_cell.length_c   1.000
_cell.angle_alpha   90.00
_cell.angle_beta   90.00
_cell.angle_gamma   90.00
#
_symmetry.space_group_name_H-M   'P 1'
#
loop_
_entity.id
_entity.type
_entity.pdbx_description
1 polymer ?
#
loop_
_entity_poly.entity_id
_entity_poly.type
_entity_poly.pdbx_seq_one_letter_code
_entity_poly.pdbx_strand_id
1 'polypeptide(L)'
;MYYFKLICCQLALAVLFVGCKKEGVYNPQDDLLDGKTLVWSDEFDDDGTTYMSGVDNPVDDSKWFHQTKLPNGWGWYNDELQHYTNRIDNSYVSDGTLKIVAKKEVFSDQGHTKDYTSARLNAKYAFTYGVVEIRAKLPTGVGTWPAIWTLGKNINENGAYWQQQGFGSASWPACGEIDIMEHWGSNQNFIQSAMHTPSSHGNTVNKDGRSISTVSSEFHVYKLEWTAEKMTFSVDNIAHYIYNPPVKDASTWPFNSDQYLLLNVAIQPSIASSFTSSAMEIDYIRIYQ
;
A
#
# COMPACT_ATOMS: atom_id res chain seq x y z
N MET A 1 -36.93 68.31 -25.02
CA MET A 1 -36.67 67.10 -25.82
C MET A 1 -35.37 66.53 -25.36
N TYR A 2 -35.43 65.60 -24.33
CA TYR A 2 -34.26 65.03 -23.71
C TYR A 2 -34.06 63.61 -24.22
N TYR A 3 -32.87 63.31 -24.77
CA TYR A 3 -32.44 62.00 -25.16
C TYR A 3 -31.88 61.25 -23.96
N PHE A 4 -32.52 60.16 -23.57
CA PHE A 4 -31.97 59.19 -22.62
C PHE A 4 -31.10 58.18 -23.38
N LYS A 5 -29.81 58.14 -23.10
CA LYS A 5 -28.91 57.07 -23.55
C LYS A 5 -28.99 55.93 -22.55
N LEU A 6 -29.51 54.80 -22.99
CA LEU A 6 -29.43 53.53 -22.26
C LEU A 6 -27.98 53.01 -22.38
N ILE A 7 -27.26 52.89 -21.25
CA ILE A 7 -25.98 52.19 -21.15
C ILE A 7 -26.31 50.77 -20.74
N CYS A 8 -26.12 49.80 -21.68
CA CYS A 8 -26.19 48.39 -21.41
C CYS A 8 -24.88 47.96 -20.75
N CYS A 9 -24.92 47.73 -19.42
CA CYS A 9 -23.83 47.11 -18.69
C CYS A 9 -23.91 45.60 -18.87
N GLN A 10 -23.04 45.02 -19.72
CA GLN A 10 -22.84 43.58 -19.77
C GLN A 10 -22.01 43.17 -18.56
N LEU A 11 -22.63 42.52 -17.59
CA LEU A 11 -21.92 41.80 -16.51
C LEU A 11 -21.35 40.51 -17.12
N ALA A 12 -20.03 40.47 -17.33
CA ALA A 12 -19.32 39.25 -17.60
C ALA A 12 -19.21 38.47 -16.27
N LEU A 13 -19.96 37.38 -16.14
CA LEU A 13 -19.85 36.43 -15.03
C LEU A 13 -18.58 35.60 -15.26
N ALA A 14 -17.47 35.99 -14.63
CA ALA A 14 -16.29 35.16 -14.57
C ALA A 14 -16.57 34.00 -13.57
N VAL A 15 -16.83 32.82 -14.12
CA VAL A 15 -16.86 31.58 -13.31
C VAL A 15 -15.42 31.27 -12.95
N LEU A 16 -15.02 31.64 -11.74
CA LEU A 16 -13.80 31.14 -11.12
C LEU A 16 -14.00 29.67 -10.78
N PHE A 17 -13.43 28.78 -11.59
CA PHE A 17 -13.17 27.42 -11.17
C PHE A 17 -12.15 27.48 -10.03
N VAL A 18 -12.62 27.51 -8.79
CA VAL A 18 -11.79 27.19 -7.64
C VAL A 18 -11.61 25.68 -7.66
N GLY A 19 -10.57 25.23 -8.34
CA GLY A 19 -10.04 23.90 -8.11
C GLY A 19 -9.67 23.85 -6.63
N CYS A 20 -10.28 22.96 -5.84
CA CYS A 20 -9.80 22.64 -4.51
C CYS A 20 -8.40 22.02 -4.65
N LYS A 21 -7.36 22.87 -4.72
CA LYS A 21 -6.03 22.43 -4.32
C LYS A 21 -6.15 22.04 -2.86
N LYS A 22 -5.85 20.78 -2.54
CA LYS A 22 -5.41 20.42 -1.19
C LYS A 22 -4.23 21.36 -0.90
N GLU A 23 -4.45 22.45 -0.18
CA GLU A 23 -3.36 23.24 0.34
C GLU A 23 -2.70 22.38 1.42
N GLY A 24 -1.79 21.53 1.01
CA GLY A 24 -0.77 20.97 1.87
C GLY A 24 0.10 22.11 2.32
N VAL A 25 -0.32 22.83 3.34
CA VAL A 25 0.58 23.74 4.05
C VAL A 25 1.68 22.83 4.61
N TYR A 26 2.87 22.86 3.98
CA TYR A 26 4.05 22.22 4.53
C TYR A 26 4.20 22.68 5.99
N ASN A 27 3.99 21.76 6.90
CA ASN A 27 4.20 21.98 8.32
C ASN A 27 5.54 21.31 8.68
N PRO A 28 6.57 22.05 9.08
CA PRO A 28 7.84 21.45 9.52
C PRO A 28 7.69 20.41 10.65
N GLN A 29 6.54 20.39 11.35
CA GLN A 29 6.22 19.34 12.32
C GLN A 29 5.85 18.01 11.65
N ASP A 30 5.46 18.03 10.38
CA ASP A 30 5.18 16.78 9.63
C ASP A 30 6.47 16.01 9.31
N ASP A 31 7.63 16.67 9.36
CA ASP A 31 8.95 16.04 9.24
C ASP A 31 9.43 15.37 10.53
N LEU A 32 8.70 15.54 11.63
CA LEU A 32 9.02 14.96 12.93
C LEU A 32 7.83 14.18 13.48
N LEU A 33 8.04 12.91 13.73
CA LEU A 33 7.09 12.04 14.41
C LEU A 33 7.78 11.34 15.60
N ASP A 34 7.28 11.54 16.80
CA ASP A 34 7.83 10.94 18.02
C ASP A 34 9.34 11.20 18.19
N GLY A 35 9.81 12.39 17.78
CA GLY A 35 11.23 12.79 17.81
C GLY A 35 12.09 12.20 16.70
N LYS A 36 11.48 11.54 15.71
CA LYS A 36 12.14 10.95 14.53
C LYS A 36 11.97 11.87 13.32
N THR A 37 12.96 11.87 12.44
CA THR A 37 12.96 12.66 11.20
C THR A 37 12.38 11.85 10.05
N LEU A 38 11.62 12.47 9.16
CA LEU A 38 11.17 11.88 7.90
C LEU A 38 12.40 11.56 7.03
N VAL A 39 12.59 10.28 6.70
CA VAL A 39 13.74 9.80 5.91
C VAL A 39 13.35 9.33 4.51
N TRP A 40 12.08 8.98 4.32
CA TRP A 40 11.54 8.58 3.02
C TRP A 40 10.03 8.77 3.00
N SER A 41 9.51 9.26 1.88
CA SER A 41 8.06 9.32 1.66
C SER A 41 7.68 9.18 0.19
N ASP A 42 6.41 8.87 -0.03
CA ASP A 42 5.69 9.09 -1.27
C ASP A 42 4.31 9.65 -0.94
N GLU A 43 4.08 10.88 -1.33
CA GLU A 43 2.87 11.63 -1.00
C GLU A 43 1.77 11.48 -2.08
N PHE A 44 2.14 10.95 -3.25
CA PHE A 44 1.25 10.77 -4.42
C PHE A 44 0.51 12.04 -4.84
N ASP A 45 1.01 13.21 -4.45
CA ASP A 45 0.39 14.50 -4.74
C ASP A 45 0.52 14.86 -6.24
N ASP A 46 -0.52 15.49 -6.77
CA ASP A 46 -0.53 16.10 -8.10
C ASP A 46 0.36 17.37 -8.10
N ASP A 47 1.66 17.21 -7.96
CA ASP A 47 2.65 18.30 -7.83
C ASP A 47 2.99 18.97 -9.18
N GLY A 48 2.47 18.42 -10.28
CA GLY A 48 2.71 18.88 -11.65
C GLY A 48 4.12 18.57 -12.17
N THR A 49 4.91 17.79 -11.43
CA THR A 49 6.27 17.36 -11.78
C THR A 49 6.37 15.85 -11.87
N THR A 50 6.14 15.14 -10.78
CA THR A 50 6.10 13.67 -10.74
C THR A 50 4.74 13.16 -11.22
N TYR A 51 3.67 13.77 -10.71
CA TYR A 51 2.29 13.42 -11.07
C TYR A 51 1.54 14.63 -11.59
N MET A 52 0.86 14.46 -12.74
CA MET A 52 0.11 15.51 -13.42
C MET A 52 -1.36 15.46 -13.01
N SER A 53 -1.93 16.61 -12.69
CA SER A 53 -3.34 16.72 -12.30
C SER A 53 -4.30 16.35 -13.42
N GLY A 54 -5.39 15.65 -13.08
CA GLY A 54 -6.49 15.33 -13.97
C GLY A 54 -6.23 14.21 -14.97
N VAL A 55 -5.16 13.43 -14.79
CA VAL A 55 -4.83 12.25 -15.59
C VAL A 55 -4.36 11.11 -14.70
N ASP A 56 -4.49 9.87 -15.18
CA ASP A 56 -3.89 8.72 -14.53
C ASP A 56 -2.39 8.68 -14.88
N ASN A 57 -1.55 8.81 -13.85
CA ASN A 57 -0.10 8.80 -14.01
C ASN A 57 0.46 7.40 -13.70
N PRO A 58 1.51 6.96 -14.40
CA PRO A 58 2.24 5.76 -14.00
C PRO A 58 2.86 5.96 -12.60
N VAL A 59 2.97 4.89 -11.85
CA VAL A 59 3.66 4.89 -10.55
C VAL A 59 5.13 5.25 -10.74
N ASP A 60 5.69 6.08 -9.86
CA ASP A 60 7.10 6.51 -9.90
C ASP A 60 8.04 5.30 -9.81
N ASP A 61 8.69 4.97 -10.91
CA ASP A 61 9.60 3.84 -11.02
C ASP A 61 10.94 4.07 -10.32
N SER A 62 11.25 5.28 -9.88
CA SER A 62 12.41 5.54 -9.03
C SER A 62 12.19 5.05 -7.59
N LYS A 63 10.94 4.99 -7.12
CA LYS A 63 10.54 4.58 -5.79
C LYS A 63 9.99 3.15 -5.74
N TRP A 64 9.29 2.72 -6.79
CA TRP A 64 8.55 1.47 -6.81
C TRP A 64 8.98 0.54 -7.97
N PHE A 65 8.89 -0.73 -7.71
CA PHE A 65 9.10 -1.79 -8.68
C PHE A 65 7.85 -2.68 -8.77
N HIS A 66 7.33 -2.89 -9.96
CA HIS A 66 6.23 -3.83 -10.20
C HIS A 66 6.74 -5.26 -10.23
N GLN A 67 6.40 -6.03 -9.23
CA GLN A 67 6.71 -7.46 -9.21
C GLN A 67 5.64 -8.22 -9.97
N THR A 68 5.94 -8.56 -11.22
CA THR A 68 5.01 -9.26 -12.13
C THR A 68 5.36 -10.73 -12.31
N LYS A 69 6.62 -11.10 -12.03
CA LYS A 69 7.10 -12.47 -12.25
C LYS A 69 6.49 -13.43 -11.26
N LEU A 70 5.91 -14.51 -11.78
CA LEU A 70 5.35 -15.59 -10.96
C LEU A 70 6.48 -16.28 -10.18
N PRO A 71 6.49 -16.25 -8.84
CA PRO A 71 7.62 -16.71 -8.05
C PRO A 71 7.86 -18.22 -8.19
N ASN A 72 6.80 -18.99 -8.36
CA ASN A 72 6.83 -20.45 -8.56
C ASN A 72 6.86 -20.86 -10.05
N GLY A 73 6.86 -19.88 -10.97
CA GLY A 73 6.81 -20.12 -12.42
C GLY A 73 5.40 -20.43 -12.97
N TRP A 74 4.39 -20.61 -12.11
CA TRP A 74 3.00 -20.91 -12.51
C TRP A 74 1.94 -20.14 -11.73
N GLY A 75 2.23 -19.63 -10.55
CA GLY A 75 1.27 -18.91 -9.72
C GLY A 75 1.91 -18.11 -8.60
N TRP A 76 1.07 -17.39 -7.89
CA TRP A 76 1.39 -16.73 -6.63
C TRP A 76 1.14 -17.69 -5.46
N TYR A 77 1.54 -17.27 -4.26
CA TYR A 77 1.31 -18.04 -3.03
C TYR A 77 -0.18 -18.04 -2.64
N ASN A 78 -0.56 -18.89 -1.70
CA ASN A 78 -1.90 -18.92 -1.11
C ASN A 78 -3.05 -19.11 -2.12
N ASP A 79 -2.80 -19.77 -3.26
CA ASP A 79 -3.76 -20.01 -4.33
C ASP A 79 -4.38 -18.72 -4.91
N GLU A 80 -3.63 -17.63 -4.87
CA GLU A 80 -4.05 -16.35 -5.45
C GLU A 80 -4.32 -16.47 -6.95
N LEU A 81 -5.45 -15.88 -7.39
CA LEU A 81 -5.99 -16.10 -8.74
C LEU A 81 -5.48 -15.14 -9.80
N GLN A 82 -4.97 -13.94 -9.42
CA GLN A 82 -4.59 -12.88 -10.35
C GLN A 82 -3.22 -13.08 -10.97
N HIS A 83 -3.00 -12.44 -12.11
CA HIS A 83 -1.67 -11.92 -12.48
C HIS A 83 -1.46 -10.56 -11.85
N TYR A 84 -0.28 -10.30 -11.31
CA TYR A 84 0.16 -8.94 -11.04
C TYR A 84 0.81 -8.37 -12.30
N THR A 85 0.44 -7.14 -12.66
CA THR A 85 0.89 -6.47 -13.88
C THR A 85 1.52 -5.11 -13.57
N ASN A 86 2.22 -4.55 -14.53
CA ASN A 86 2.76 -3.18 -14.49
C ASN A 86 1.92 -2.21 -15.34
N ARG A 87 0.69 -2.58 -15.67
CA ARG A 87 -0.19 -1.74 -16.49
C ARG A 87 -0.83 -0.64 -15.66
N ILE A 88 -1.07 0.49 -16.28
CA ILE A 88 -1.80 1.60 -15.68
C ILE A 88 -3.22 1.20 -15.25
N ASP A 89 -3.82 0.21 -15.88
CA ASP A 89 -5.10 -0.38 -15.48
C ASP A 89 -5.11 -0.98 -14.06
N ASN A 90 -3.94 -1.38 -13.55
CA ASN A 90 -3.82 -2.06 -12.26
C ASN A 90 -3.09 -1.23 -11.19
N SER A 91 -2.30 -0.22 -11.60
CA SER A 91 -1.70 0.72 -10.64
C SER A 91 -1.41 2.05 -11.30
N TYR A 92 -1.88 3.12 -10.68
CA TYR A 92 -1.69 4.48 -11.16
C TYR A 92 -1.89 5.49 -10.03
N VAL A 93 -1.41 6.72 -10.26
CA VAL A 93 -1.62 7.85 -9.36
C VAL A 93 -2.55 8.85 -10.04
N SER A 94 -3.63 9.20 -9.39
CA SER A 94 -4.52 10.30 -9.79
C SER A 94 -5.24 10.87 -8.57
N ASP A 95 -5.68 12.12 -8.67
CA ASP A 95 -6.39 12.82 -7.60
C ASP A 95 -5.67 12.72 -6.23
N GLY A 96 -4.34 12.83 -6.25
CA GLY A 96 -3.49 12.83 -5.06
C GLY A 96 -3.44 11.48 -4.32
N THR A 97 -3.71 10.36 -4.99
CA THR A 97 -3.59 9.04 -4.36
C THR A 97 -3.10 7.97 -5.33
N LEU A 98 -2.30 7.02 -4.85
CA LEU A 98 -2.01 5.77 -5.55
C LEU A 98 -3.23 4.85 -5.50
N LYS A 99 -3.61 4.27 -6.64
CA LYS A 99 -4.61 3.21 -6.76
C LYS A 99 -3.93 1.90 -7.12
N ILE A 100 -4.24 0.84 -6.35
CA ILE A 100 -3.91 -0.55 -6.71
C ILE A 100 -5.23 -1.26 -6.98
N VAL A 101 -5.47 -1.57 -8.25
CA VAL A 101 -6.77 -2.02 -8.75
C VAL A 101 -6.77 -3.50 -9.06
N ALA A 102 -7.53 -4.28 -8.29
CA ALA A 102 -7.89 -5.64 -8.64
C ALA A 102 -9.04 -5.63 -9.64
N LYS A 103 -8.91 -6.36 -10.76
CA LYS A 103 -9.90 -6.40 -11.85
C LYS A 103 -10.22 -7.83 -12.26
N LYS A 104 -11.47 -8.06 -12.65
CA LYS A 104 -11.89 -9.27 -13.34
C LYS A 104 -11.71 -9.07 -14.84
N GLU A 105 -10.71 -9.68 -15.40
CA GLU A 105 -10.41 -9.69 -16.82
C GLU A 105 -9.56 -10.91 -17.17
N VAL A 106 -9.77 -11.48 -18.36
CA VAL A 106 -8.92 -12.55 -18.85
C VAL A 106 -7.60 -11.95 -19.33
N PHE A 107 -6.51 -12.40 -18.75
CA PHE A 107 -5.17 -11.92 -19.07
C PHE A 107 -4.18 -13.08 -19.15
N SER A 108 -3.32 -13.06 -20.18
CA SER A 108 -2.31 -14.09 -20.39
C SER A 108 -0.91 -13.47 -20.27
N ASP A 109 -0.10 -14.03 -19.39
CA ASP A 109 1.29 -13.66 -19.21
C ASP A 109 2.10 -14.89 -18.75
N GLN A 110 3.39 -14.93 -19.07
CA GLN A 110 4.33 -15.99 -18.68
C GLN A 110 3.83 -17.40 -18.99
N GLY A 111 3.04 -17.57 -20.06
CA GLY A 111 2.49 -18.85 -20.50
C GLY A 111 1.24 -19.31 -19.72
N HIS A 112 0.70 -18.47 -18.85
CA HIS A 112 -0.50 -18.76 -18.05
C HIS A 112 -1.62 -17.76 -18.33
N THR A 113 -2.84 -18.24 -18.44
CA THR A 113 -4.05 -17.39 -18.55
C THR A 113 -4.79 -17.42 -17.23
N LYS A 114 -5.13 -16.24 -16.72
CA LYS A 114 -5.88 -16.02 -15.48
C LYS A 114 -7.06 -15.10 -15.74
N ASP A 115 -8.08 -15.18 -14.88
CA ASP A 115 -9.33 -14.42 -15.00
C ASP A 115 -9.31 -13.11 -14.21
N TYR A 116 -8.17 -12.78 -13.60
CA TYR A 116 -8.01 -11.57 -12.78
C TYR A 116 -6.63 -10.96 -12.95
N THR A 117 -6.57 -9.66 -12.78
CA THR A 117 -5.33 -8.88 -12.70
C THR A 117 -5.33 -7.97 -11.49
N SER A 118 -4.13 -7.58 -11.04
CA SER A 118 -3.91 -6.60 -9.98
C SER A 118 -2.48 -6.05 -10.11
N ALA A 119 -1.99 -5.33 -9.10
CA ALA A 119 -0.59 -4.94 -8.99
C ALA A 119 0.01 -5.36 -7.64
N ARG A 120 1.31 -5.67 -7.66
CA ARG A 120 2.16 -5.84 -6.48
C ARG A 120 3.39 -4.95 -6.65
N LEU A 121 3.55 -3.99 -5.74
CA LEU A 121 4.62 -3.02 -5.74
C LEU A 121 5.63 -3.37 -4.65
N ASN A 122 6.92 -3.30 -4.98
CA ASN A 122 8.01 -3.40 -4.03
C ASN A 122 8.67 -2.03 -3.90
N ALA A 123 8.86 -1.51 -2.69
CA ALA A 123 9.63 -0.31 -2.48
C ALA A 123 11.11 -0.53 -2.80
N LYS A 124 11.70 0.43 -3.52
CA LYS A 124 13.15 0.49 -3.79
C LYS A 124 13.92 1.13 -2.62
N TYR A 125 13.26 1.34 -1.51
CA TYR A 125 13.81 1.79 -0.24
C TYR A 125 13.67 0.69 0.81
N ALA A 126 14.72 0.44 1.57
CA ALA A 126 14.72 -0.53 2.66
C ALA A 126 15.31 0.11 3.91
N PHE A 127 14.81 -0.25 5.07
CA PHE A 127 15.14 0.37 6.36
C PHE A 127 15.11 -0.66 7.48
N THR A 128 15.80 -0.34 8.56
CA THR A 128 15.75 -1.10 9.82
C THR A 128 15.33 -0.14 10.93
N TYR A 129 14.27 -0.50 11.67
CA TYR A 129 13.64 0.30 12.73
C TYR A 129 13.06 1.63 12.22
N GLY A 130 12.17 2.21 12.98
CA GLY A 130 11.53 3.47 12.68
C GLY A 130 10.02 3.45 12.88
N VAL A 131 9.38 4.48 12.40
CA VAL A 131 7.91 4.59 12.32
C VAL A 131 7.50 4.62 10.86
N VAL A 132 6.54 3.78 10.50
CA VAL A 132 5.93 3.77 9.16
C VAL A 132 4.49 4.20 9.32
N GLU A 133 4.07 5.22 8.60
CA GLU A 133 2.68 5.65 8.48
C GLU A 133 2.20 5.53 7.05
N ILE A 134 1.08 4.87 6.86
CA ILE A 134 0.41 4.72 5.56
C ILE A 134 -1.04 5.14 5.73
N ARG A 135 -1.47 6.16 4.99
CA ARG A 135 -2.87 6.57 4.95
C ARG A 135 -3.55 5.94 3.75
N ALA A 136 -4.47 5.03 4.02
CA ALA A 136 -5.10 4.23 2.97
C ALA A 136 -6.59 4.01 3.20
N LYS A 137 -7.32 3.79 2.08
CA LYS A 137 -8.71 3.33 2.02
C LYS A 137 -8.74 1.99 1.30
N LEU A 138 -9.37 0.98 1.91
CA LEU A 138 -9.29 -0.40 1.47
C LEU A 138 -10.36 -0.75 0.42
N PRO A 139 -10.10 -1.75 -0.45
CA PRO A 139 -11.08 -2.22 -1.42
C PRO A 139 -12.26 -2.92 -0.75
N THR A 140 -13.32 -3.08 -1.52
CA THR A 140 -14.51 -3.87 -1.16
C THR A 140 -14.62 -5.13 -2.01
N GLY A 141 -15.41 -6.08 -1.54
CA GLY A 141 -15.78 -7.28 -2.29
C GLY A 141 -15.24 -8.56 -1.67
N VAL A 142 -16.15 -9.54 -1.46
CA VAL A 142 -15.77 -10.86 -0.97
C VAL A 142 -14.70 -11.46 -1.86
N GLY A 143 -13.59 -11.88 -1.27
CA GLY A 143 -12.45 -12.48 -1.95
C GLY A 143 -11.34 -11.47 -2.35
N THR A 144 -11.50 -10.17 -2.13
CA THR A 144 -10.36 -9.24 -2.17
C THR A 144 -9.50 -9.40 -0.92
N TRP A 145 -8.18 -9.31 -1.08
CA TRP A 145 -7.21 -9.42 -0.01
C TRP A 145 -6.08 -8.38 -0.20
N PRO A 146 -6.33 -7.12 0.17
CA PRO A 146 -5.29 -6.10 0.20
C PRO A 146 -4.31 -6.34 1.33
N ALA A 147 -3.04 -5.99 1.10
CA ALA A 147 -1.99 -6.01 2.09
C ALA A 147 -1.04 -4.80 1.95
N ILE A 148 -0.66 -4.27 3.11
CA ILE A 148 0.42 -3.33 3.32
C ILE A 148 1.39 -4.01 4.29
N TRP A 149 2.56 -4.40 3.81
CA TRP A 149 3.44 -5.31 4.51
C TRP A 149 4.91 -5.13 4.17
N THR A 150 5.80 -5.85 4.82
CA THR A 150 7.22 -5.85 4.53
C THR A 150 7.79 -7.26 4.43
N LEU A 151 8.86 -7.39 3.66
CA LEU A 151 9.75 -8.55 3.67
C LEU A 151 11.18 -8.11 3.96
N GLY A 152 11.96 -9.01 4.55
CA GLY A 152 13.40 -8.81 4.64
C GLY A 152 14.01 -8.55 3.27
N LYS A 153 14.85 -7.51 3.16
CA LYS A 153 15.60 -7.18 1.94
C LYS A 153 16.39 -8.37 1.39
N ASN A 154 16.76 -9.28 2.27
CA ASN A 154 17.49 -10.51 1.95
C ASN A 154 16.62 -11.67 1.45
N ILE A 155 15.31 -11.45 1.22
CA ILE A 155 14.43 -12.50 0.68
C ILE A 155 14.92 -13.03 -0.68
N ASN A 156 15.00 -14.35 -0.78
CA ASN A 156 15.29 -15.03 -2.04
C ASN A 156 13.99 -15.46 -2.74
N GLU A 157 13.16 -14.48 -3.09
CA GLU A 157 11.94 -14.69 -3.85
C GLU A 157 12.18 -14.32 -5.32
N ASN A 158 11.97 -15.29 -6.22
CA ASN A 158 12.17 -15.08 -7.65
C ASN A 158 11.26 -13.96 -8.18
N GLY A 159 11.88 -12.93 -8.74
CA GLY A 159 11.17 -11.77 -9.28
C GLY A 159 11.00 -10.59 -8.32
N ALA A 160 11.34 -10.74 -7.03
CA ALA A 160 11.37 -9.61 -6.10
C ALA A 160 12.48 -8.62 -6.45
N TYR A 161 12.25 -7.33 -6.24
CA TYR A 161 13.22 -6.27 -6.58
C TYR A 161 14.61 -6.53 -5.97
N TRP A 162 14.67 -6.70 -4.66
CA TRP A 162 15.93 -6.84 -3.94
C TRP A 162 16.65 -8.15 -4.26
N GLN A 163 15.92 -9.22 -4.57
CA GLN A 163 16.51 -10.46 -5.08
C GLN A 163 17.23 -10.24 -6.41
N GLN A 164 16.62 -9.46 -7.32
CA GLN A 164 17.25 -9.10 -8.60
C GLN A 164 18.46 -8.18 -8.43
N GLN A 165 18.53 -7.42 -7.33
CA GLN A 165 19.69 -6.60 -6.96
C GLN A 165 20.80 -7.42 -6.26
N GLY A 166 20.65 -8.75 -6.15
CA GLY A 166 21.66 -9.62 -5.58
C GLY A 166 21.62 -9.79 -4.05
N PHE A 167 20.57 -9.29 -3.36
CA PHE A 167 20.45 -9.42 -1.90
C PHE A 167 19.81 -10.73 -1.45
N GLY A 168 19.24 -11.54 -2.36
CA GLY A 168 18.53 -12.77 -2.04
C GLY A 168 19.43 -13.83 -1.40
N SER A 169 19.35 -13.99 -0.08
CA SER A 169 20.16 -14.95 0.69
C SER A 169 19.36 -15.74 1.72
N ALA A 170 18.12 -15.34 2.04
CA ALA A 170 17.26 -15.99 3.00
C ALA A 170 15.93 -16.39 2.36
N SER A 171 15.44 -17.59 2.70
CA SER A 171 14.08 -17.99 2.31
C SER A 171 13.05 -17.52 3.34
N TRP A 172 11.80 -17.42 2.90
CA TRP A 172 10.69 -17.22 3.81
C TRP A 172 10.49 -18.46 4.71
N PRO A 173 10.18 -18.31 6.00
CA PRO A 173 9.97 -17.08 6.75
C PRO A 173 11.25 -16.54 7.46
N ALA A 174 12.43 -17.08 7.18
CA ALA A 174 13.67 -16.67 7.85
C ALA A 174 14.10 -15.23 7.53
N CYS A 175 13.64 -14.66 6.41
CA CYS A 175 13.83 -13.25 6.09
C CYS A 175 13.03 -12.31 7.00
N GLY A 176 12.01 -12.82 7.69
CA GLY A 176 11.01 -12.04 8.43
C GLY A 176 9.98 -11.38 7.52
N GLU A 177 8.72 -11.37 7.96
CA GLU A 177 7.60 -10.68 7.33
C GLU A 177 6.80 -9.93 8.40
N ILE A 178 6.45 -8.68 8.11
CA ILE A 178 5.67 -7.80 8.98
C ILE A 178 4.46 -7.34 8.20
N ASP A 179 3.28 -7.84 8.54
CA ASP A 179 2.02 -7.41 7.95
C ASP A 179 1.48 -6.24 8.76
N ILE A 180 1.70 -5.02 8.24
CA ILE A 180 1.22 -3.79 8.88
C ILE A 180 -0.30 -3.77 8.83
N MET A 181 -0.87 -4.13 7.70
CA MET A 181 -2.31 -4.25 7.49
C MET A 181 -2.62 -5.36 6.49
N GLU A 182 -3.46 -6.29 6.89
CA GLU A 182 -4.16 -7.21 6.03
C GLU A 182 -5.67 -7.05 6.20
N HIS A 183 -6.41 -7.23 5.11
CA HIS A 183 -7.86 -7.15 5.13
C HIS A 183 -8.46 -8.18 4.17
N TRP A 184 -9.56 -8.78 4.57
CA TRP A 184 -10.31 -9.73 3.76
C TRP A 184 -11.70 -9.19 3.46
N GLY A 185 -12.04 -9.04 2.20
CA GLY A 185 -13.36 -8.56 1.79
C GLY A 185 -14.52 -9.44 2.25
N SER A 186 -14.26 -10.68 2.69
CA SER A 186 -15.23 -11.53 3.36
C SER A 186 -15.52 -11.12 4.82
N ASN A 187 -14.65 -10.27 5.42
CA ASN A 187 -14.82 -9.68 6.75
C ASN A 187 -14.55 -8.17 6.66
N GLN A 188 -15.40 -7.48 5.90
CA GLN A 188 -15.22 -6.11 5.41
C GLN A 188 -14.88 -5.06 6.48
N ASN A 189 -15.24 -5.27 7.71
CA ASN A 189 -15.06 -4.30 8.79
C ASN A 189 -13.92 -4.68 9.75
N PHE A 190 -13.01 -5.56 9.36
CA PHE A 190 -11.94 -6.04 10.21
C PHE A 190 -10.59 -5.95 9.50
N ILE A 191 -9.59 -5.45 10.20
CA ILE A 191 -8.18 -5.46 9.76
C ILE A 191 -7.35 -6.27 10.74
N GLN A 192 -6.26 -6.85 10.25
CA GLN A 192 -5.32 -7.63 11.02
C GLN A 192 -3.90 -7.14 10.76
N SER A 193 -3.06 -7.20 11.81
CA SER A 193 -1.60 -7.17 11.67
C SER A 193 -1.01 -8.50 12.10
N ALA A 194 0.08 -8.92 11.47
CA ALA A 194 0.69 -10.21 11.74
C ALA A 194 2.22 -10.18 11.62
N MET A 195 2.86 -11.17 12.23
CA MET A 195 4.30 -11.41 12.12
C MET A 195 4.53 -12.84 11.67
N HIS A 196 5.33 -13.01 10.62
CA HIS A 196 5.78 -14.32 10.19
C HIS A 196 7.26 -14.48 10.46
N THR A 197 7.57 -15.50 11.26
CA THR A 197 8.92 -15.82 11.72
C THR A 197 9.15 -17.33 11.62
N PRO A 198 10.39 -17.84 11.67
CA PRO A 198 10.62 -19.30 11.68
C PRO A 198 9.85 -20.04 12.77
N SER A 199 9.60 -19.41 13.93
CA SER A 199 8.86 -20.03 15.04
C SER A 199 7.35 -20.09 14.81
N SER A 200 6.78 -19.17 13.99
CA SER A 200 5.35 -19.14 13.66
C SER A 200 5.11 -18.39 12.35
N HIS A 201 4.53 -19.06 11.38
CA HIS A 201 4.29 -18.52 10.03
C HIS A 201 3.09 -19.19 9.35
N GLY A 202 2.66 -18.67 8.18
CA GLY A 202 1.44 -19.07 7.52
C GLY A 202 0.23 -18.70 8.37
N ASN A 203 -0.46 -19.66 8.94
CA ASN A 203 -1.47 -19.35 9.96
C ASN A 203 -0.81 -19.04 11.31
N THR A 204 -0.02 -17.96 11.34
CA THR A 204 0.77 -17.57 12.52
C THR A 204 -0.12 -17.31 13.73
N VAL A 205 0.42 -17.58 14.93
CA VAL A 205 -0.19 -17.17 16.21
C VAL A 205 0.17 -15.72 16.58
N ASN A 206 1.16 -15.14 15.90
CA ASN A 206 1.66 -13.79 16.16
C ASN A 206 0.84 -12.78 15.36
N LYS A 207 -0.42 -12.61 15.72
CA LYS A 207 -1.34 -11.68 15.05
C LYS A 207 -2.41 -11.17 15.99
N ASP A 208 -2.93 -10.00 15.70
CA ASP A 208 -4.14 -9.44 16.30
C ASP A 208 -4.76 -8.44 15.33
N GLY A 209 -5.98 -7.97 15.63
CA GLY A 209 -6.67 -7.05 14.74
C GLY A 209 -7.78 -6.28 15.45
N ARG A 210 -8.49 -5.47 14.69
CA ARG A 210 -9.62 -4.70 15.20
C ARG A 210 -10.68 -4.46 14.14
N SER A 211 -11.90 -4.20 14.61
CA SER A 211 -13.01 -3.80 13.74
C SER A 211 -12.98 -2.30 13.49
N ILE A 212 -13.13 -1.92 12.21
CA ILE A 212 -13.24 -0.55 11.73
C ILE A 212 -14.30 -0.56 10.63
N SER A 213 -15.46 0.03 10.89
CA SER A 213 -16.61 -0.05 9.97
C SER A 213 -16.45 0.79 8.70
N THR A 214 -15.48 1.68 8.67
CA THR A 214 -15.25 2.66 7.58
C THR A 214 -14.00 2.37 6.76
N VAL A 215 -13.36 1.20 6.89
CA VAL A 215 -12.09 0.87 6.19
C VAL A 215 -12.14 1.10 4.68
N SER A 216 -13.31 0.98 4.06
CA SER A 216 -13.49 1.12 2.61
C SER A 216 -14.26 2.36 2.18
N SER A 217 -14.75 3.17 3.13
CA SER A 217 -15.44 4.44 2.86
C SER A 217 -14.62 5.67 3.25
N GLU A 218 -13.65 5.51 4.14
CA GLU A 218 -12.80 6.58 4.66
C GLU A 218 -11.32 6.16 4.61
N PHE A 219 -10.43 7.15 4.60
CA PHE A 219 -9.00 6.90 4.77
C PHE A 219 -8.65 6.76 6.24
N HIS A 220 -7.86 5.75 6.57
CA HIS A 220 -7.31 5.49 7.89
C HIS A 220 -5.78 5.50 7.85
N VAL A 221 -5.15 5.85 8.96
CA VAL A 221 -3.68 5.82 9.09
C VAL A 221 -3.28 4.51 9.75
N TYR A 222 -2.69 3.61 8.97
CA TYR A 222 -2.08 2.37 9.44
C TYR A 222 -0.64 2.65 9.82
N LYS A 223 -0.27 2.34 11.06
CA LYS A 223 1.05 2.68 11.60
C LYS A 223 1.74 1.48 12.21
N LEU A 224 3.04 1.34 11.91
CA LEU A 224 4.00 0.46 12.54
C LEU A 224 5.04 1.31 13.29
N GLU A 225 5.18 1.10 14.58
CA GLU A 225 6.35 1.53 15.35
C GLU A 225 7.26 0.33 15.57
N TRP A 226 8.43 0.36 14.96
CA TRP A 226 9.39 -0.74 14.98
C TRP A 226 10.69 -0.32 15.66
N THR A 227 10.97 -0.92 16.80
CA THR A 227 12.22 -0.75 17.57
C THR A 227 12.97 -2.08 17.67
N ALA A 228 14.16 -2.09 18.26
CA ALA A 228 14.88 -3.31 18.56
C ALA A 228 14.18 -4.19 19.63
N GLU A 229 13.30 -3.58 20.46
CA GLU A 229 12.64 -4.24 21.58
C GLU A 229 11.28 -4.79 21.21
N LYS A 230 10.51 -4.06 20.41
CA LYS A 230 9.13 -4.42 20.10
C LYS A 230 8.64 -3.76 18.81
N MET A 231 7.54 -4.27 18.30
CA MET A 231 6.72 -3.64 17.26
C MET A 231 5.33 -3.35 17.80
N THR A 232 4.82 -2.14 17.52
CA THR A 232 3.46 -1.73 17.88
C THR A 232 2.71 -1.39 16.61
N PHE A 233 1.53 -1.98 16.44
CA PHE A 233 0.64 -1.74 15.31
C PHE A 233 -0.58 -0.95 15.77
N SER A 234 -0.90 0.10 15.05
CA SER A 234 -2.06 0.95 15.34
C SER A 234 -2.80 1.38 14.09
N VAL A 235 -4.07 1.72 14.26
CA VAL A 235 -4.85 2.44 13.23
C VAL A 235 -5.44 3.67 13.88
N ASP A 236 -5.25 4.85 13.26
CA ASP A 236 -5.69 6.15 13.77
C ASP A 236 -5.20 6.38 15.22
N ASN A 237 -3.94 6.05 15.48
CA ASN A 237 -3.28 6.13 16.79
C ASN A 237 -3.89 5.23 17.89
N ILE A 238 -4.74 4.27 17.54
CA ILE A 238 -5.26 3.28 18.49
C ILE A 238 -4.52 1.96 18.26
N ALA A 239 -3.65 1.59 19.18
CA ALA A 239 -2.91 0.33 19.13
C ALA A 239 -3.86 -0.87 19.22
N HIS A 240 -3.61 -1.90 18.42
CA HIS A 240 -4.38 -3.13 18.41
C HIS A 240 -3.51 -4.39 18.52
N TYR A 241 -2.21 -4.28 18.21
CA TYR A 241 -1.28 -5.40 18.33
C TYR A 241 0.10 -4.92 18.80
N ILE A 242 0.74 -5.72 19.66
CA ILE A 242 2.13 -5.51 20.08
C ILE A 242 2.86 -6.86 19.94
N TYR A 243 3.90 -6.90 19.12
CA TYR A 243 4.79 -8.04 19.02
C TYR A 243 6.05 -7.78 19.86
N ASN A 244 6.20 -8.53 20.93
CA ASN A 244 7.35 -8.47 21.85
C ASN A 244 7.63 -9.86 22.44
N PRO A 245 8.23 -10.77 21.67
CA PRO A 245 8.53 -12.10 22.17
C PRO A 245 9.57 -12.02 23.31
N PRO A 246 9.46 -12.89 24.34
CA PRO A 246 10.35 -12.87 25.49
C PRO A 246 11.81 -13.23 25.15
N VAL A 247 11.99 -14.00 24.09
CA VAL A 247 13.30 -14.33 23.52
C VAL A 247 13.35 -13.77 22.11
N LYS A 248 14.41 -13.03 21.79
CA LYS A 248 14.65 -12.44 20.48
C LYS A 248 15.88 -13.09 19.85
N ASP A 249 15.64 -14.13 19.09
CA ASP A 249 16.65 -14.85 18.32
C ASP A 249 16.23 -14.99 16.84
N ALA A 250 17.01 -15.69 16.05
CA ALA A 250 16.71 -15.86 14.63
C ALA A 250 15.37 -16.57 14.36
N SER A 251 14.80 -17.28 15.34
CA SER A 251 13.53 -17.99 15.18
C SER A 251 12.31 -17.11 15.47
N THR A 252 12.46 -16.14 16.36
CA THR A 252 11.37 -15.28 16.83
C THR A 252 11.52 -13.82 16.39
N TRP A 253 12.74 -13.38 16.10
CA TRP A 253 13.05 -11.98 15.81
C TRP A 253 14.05 -11.81 14.64
N PRO A 254 13.71 -12.23 13.41
CA PRO A 254 14.57 -12.00 12.24
C PRO A 254 14.54 -10.54 11.73
N PHE A 255 14.19 -9.60 12.59
CA PHE A 255 13.92 -8.20 12.27
C PHE A 255 15.04 -7.24 12.70
N ASN A 256 16.28 -7.73 12.68
CA ASN A 256 17.49 -6.91 12.91
C ASN A 256 18.16 -6.47 11.61
N SER A 257 17.47 -6.64 10.49
CA SER A 257 17.97 -6.37 9.13
C SER A 257 16.94 -5.57 8.36
N ASP A 258 17.40 -4.93 7.29
CA ASP A 258 16.55 -4.13 6.42
C ASP A 258 15.31 -4.89 5.94
N GLN A 259 14.17 -4.22 6.05
CA GLN A 259 12.90 -4.62 5.47
C GLN A 259 12.50 -3.61 4.38
N TYR A 260 11.73 -4.03 3.40
CA TYR A 260 11.16 -3.14 2.39
C TYR A 260 9.65 -3.31 2.29
N LEU A 261 8.95 -2.23 1.97
CA LEU A 261 7.48 -2.25 1.86
C LEU A 261 7.02 -2.97 0.58
N LEU A 262 5.91 -3.69 0.73
CA LEU A 262 5.13 -4.27 -0.35
C LEU A 262 3.68 -3.82 -0.23
N LEU A 263 3.07 -3.58 -1.38
CA LEU A 263 1.67 -3.18 -1.51
C LEU A 263 1.01 -4.04 -2.58
N ASN A 264 -0.13 -4.65 -2.28
CA ASN A 264 -0.87 -5.40 -3.28
C ASN A 264 -2.36 -5.54 -2.93
N VAL A 265 -3.16 -5.90 -3.91
CA VAL A 265 -4.49 -6.45 -3.70
C VAL A 265 -4.52 -7.85 -4.32
N ALA A 266 -4.47 -8.88 -3.50
CA ALA A 266 -4.62 -10.27 -3.94
C ALA A 266 -6.10 -10.62 -4.17
N ILE A 267 -6.34 -11.68 -4.93
CA ILE A 267 -7.67 -12.23 -5.18
C ILE A 267 -7.69 -13.69 -4.78
N GLN A 268 -8.52 -13.98 -3.77
CA GLN A 268 -8.68 -15.32 -3.21
C GLN A 268 -9.62 -16.19 -4.06
N PRO A 269 -9.52 -17.53 -3.95
CA PRO A 269 -10.47 -18.46 -4.59
C PRO A 269 -11.93 -18.27 -4.19
N SER A 270 -12.19 -17.60 -3.07
CA SER A 270 -13.52 -17.24 -2.57
C SER A 270 -14.13 -16.00 -3.24
N ILE A 271 -13.48 -15.43 -4.26
CA ILE A 271 -13.95 -14.21 -4.93
C ILE A 271 -15.38 -14.35 -5.42
N ALA A 272 -16.21 -13.36 -5.12
CA ALA A 272 -17.60 -13.35 -5.55
C ALA A 272 -17.72 -13.32 -7.09
N SER A 273 -18.60 -14.13 -7.66
CA SER A 273 -18.82 -14.18 -9.12
C SER A 273 -19.25 -12.83 -9.72
N SER A 274 -19.89 -11.99 -8.90
CA SER A 274 -20.30 -10.62 -9.25
C SER A 274 -19.18 -9.59 -9.17
N PHE A 275 -17.99 -9.95 -8.67
CA PHE A 275 -16.85 -9.03 -8.60
C PHE A 275 -16.46 -8.57 -10.00
N THR A 276 -16.22 -7.27 -10.14
CA THR A 276 -15.72 -6.66 -11.38
C THR A 276 -14.38 -5.97 -11.17
N SER A 277 -14.33 -5.04 -10.23
CA SER A 277 -13.09 -4.36 -9.83
C SER A 277 -13.25 -3.70 -8.47
N SER A 278 -12.14 -3.51 -7.77
CA SER A 278 -12.05 -2.71 -6.56
C SER A 278 -10.60 -2.25 -6.34
N ALA A 279 -10.40 -1.11 -5.71
CA ALA A 279 -9.08 -0.53 -5.51
C ALA A 279 -8.76 -0.32 -4.03
N MET A 280 -7.51 -0.55 -3.66
CA MET A 280 -6.89 0.08 -2.51
C MET A 280 -6.37 1.45 -2.95
N GLU A 281 -6.75 2.49 -2.21
CA GLU A 281 -6.28 3.85 -2.45
C GLU A 281 -5.34 4.26 -1.33
N ILE A 282 -4.17 4.79 -1.66
CA ILE A 282 -3.15 5.22 -0.70
C ILE A 282 -2.85 6.69 -0.92
N ASP A 283 -3.06 7.50 0.13
CA ASP A 283 -2.89 8.96 0.12
C ASP A 283 -1.41 9.34 0.33
N TYR A 284 -0.75 8.67 1.28
CA TYR A 284 0.68 8.81 1.50
C TYR A 284 1.30 7.59 2.18
N ILE A 285 2.62 7.50 2.04
CA ILE A 285 3.49 6.60 2.80
C ILE A 285 4.67 7.41 3.34
N ARG A 286 4.93 7.33 4.64
CA ARG A 286 5.98 8.07 5.33
C ARG A 286 6.78 7.15 6.24
N ILE A 287 8.11 7.26 6.21
CA ILE A 287 9.03 6.49 7.06
C ILE A 287 9.88 7.48 7.83
N TYR A 288 9.90 7.34 9.15
CA TYR A 288 10.63 8.19 10.10
C TYR A 288 11.65 7.37 10.88
N GLN A 289 12.89 7.89 11.05
CA GLN A 289 13.97 7.28 11.82
C GLN A 289 14.64 8.26 12.80
#